data_3732e3e22683d8d3e3c6b0096e25ca02
#
_entry.id   3732e3e22683d8d3e3c6b0096e25ca02
#
_cell.length_a   1.000
_cell.length_b   1.000
_cell.length_c   1.000
_cell.angle_alpha   90.00
_cell.angle_beta   90.00
_cell.angle_gamma   90.00
#
_symmetry.space_group_name_H-M   'P 1'
#
loop_
_entity.id
_entity.type
_entity.pdbx_description
1 polymer ?
#
loop_
_entity_poly.entity_id
_entity_poly.type
_entity_poly.pdbx_seq_one_letter_code
_entity_poly.pdbx_strand_id
1 'polypeptide(L)'
;MQPMDLQFIDFGCGNGRSSEFASTVVAGRGFGIDISDDAVDACRAKGLAAERGDLLKFEQRSVAVATFAIDVVQELPGRTAFEQGLANMIRAARNFAMVQHSYFDADPRLALQGQQVEANFGKKVQYKPTAADYIAFAQRHLDALNLSGIGIFGVGRAEVGPMALDGTHQGLDEDEGATVHRSLRVILGRKDVARFRAGLESASSGRALFVWERA
;
A
#
# COMPACT_ATOMS: atom_id res chain seq x y z
N MET A 1 15.15 20.67 7.96
CA MET A 1 14.99 20.34 6.53
C MET A 1 14.28 21.53 5.88
N GLN A 2 14.86 22.19 4.89
CA GLN A 2 14.14 23.20 4.11
C GLN A 2 12.95 22.51 3.43
N PRO A 3 11.77 23.14 3.27
CA PRO A 3 10.66 22.55 2.54
C PRO A 3 11.06 22.44 1.07
N MET A 4 11.70 21.33 0.76
CA MET A 4 11.97 20.98 -0.62
C MET A 4 10.67 20.48 -1.24
N ASP A 5 10.41 20.81 -2.49
CA ASP A 5 9.28 20.29 -3.25
C ASP A 5 9.42 18.79 -3.49
N LEU A 6 9.26 18.02 -2.41
CA LEU A 6 9.26 16.57 -2.51
C LEU A 6 8.03 16.14 -3.29
N GLN A 7 8.24 15.34 -4.30
CA GLN A 7 7.15 14.74 -5.04
C GLN A 7 6.59 13.55 -4.26
N PHE A 8 7.46 12.78 -3.61
CA PHE A 8 6.96 11.72 -2.73
C PHE A 8 7.85 11.47 -1.52
N ILE A 9 7.24 10.87 -0.49
CA ILE A 9 7.93 10.20 0.62
C ILE A 9 7.55 8.72 0.58
N ASP A 10 8.57 7.87 0.67
CA ASP A 10 8.42 6.41 0.75
C ASP A 10 8.77 5.95 2.18
N PHE A 11 7.75 5.58 2.94
CA PHE A 11 7.88 5.07 4.30
C PHE A 11 8.18 3.57 4.27
N GLY A 12 9.22 3.14 4.99
CA GLY A 12 9.75 1.79 4.93
C GLY A 12 10.42 1.53 3.58
N CYS A 13 11.29 2.45 3.15
CA CYS A 13 11.92 2.40 1.83
C CYS A 13 12.82 1.17 1.62
N GLY A 14 13.20 0.46 2.68
CA GLY A 14 14.00 -0.75 2.62
C GLY A 14 15.28 -0.52 1.80
N ASN A 15 15.49 -1.34 0.79
CA ASN A 15 16.61 -1.22 -0.13
C ASN A 15 16.34 -0.31 -1.34
N GLY A 16 15.30 0.51 -1.31
CA GLY A 16 14.94 1.49 -2.33
C GLY A 16 14.05 0.98 -3.48
N ARG A 17 13.63 -0.30 -3.49
CA ARG A 17 12.75 -0.84 -4.54
C ARG A 17 11.39 -0.15 -4.59
N SER A 18 10.82 0.13 -3.43
CA SER A 18 9.56 0.86 -3.30
C SER A 18 9.71 2.31 -3.77
N SER A 19 10.83 2.95 -3.48
CA SER A 19 11.14 4.30 -3.97
C SER A 19 11.30 4.35 -5.50
N GLU A 20 11.93 3.33 -6.10
CA GLU A 20 12.00 3.18 -7.56
C GLU A 20 10.58 3.06 -8.16
N PHE A 21 9.71 2.23 -7.56
CA PHE A 21 8.31 2.13 -7.98
C PHE A 21 7.56 3.45 -7.80
N ALA A 22 7.69 4.11 -6.65
CA ALA A 22 7.02 5.39 -6.39
C ALA A 22 7.39 6.45 -7.43
N SER A 23 8.63 6.45 -7.93
CA SER A 23 9.08 7.36 -8.99
C SER A 23 8.41 7.10 -10.35
N THR A 24 7.85 5.91 -10.58
CA THR A 24 7.05 5.63 -11.77
C THR A 24 5.62 6.16 -11.66
N VAL A 25 5.12 6.30 -10.43
CA VAL A 25 3.76 6.83 -10.15
C VAL A 25 3.78 8.36 -10.08
N VAL A 26 4.79 8.91 -9.41
CA VAL A 26 4.94 10.36 -9.23
C VAL A 26 6.34 10.75 -9.68
N ALA A 27 6.43 11.33 -10.87
CA ALA A 27 7.71 11.78 -11.40
C ALA A 27 8.32 12.88 -10.53
N GLY A 28 9.63 12.78 -10.26
CA GLY A 28 10.38 13.82 -9.57
C GLY A 28 11.10 13.34 -8.32
N ARG A 29 11.44 14.27 -7.44
CA ARG A 29 12.30 14.02 -6.29
C ARG A 29 11.57 13.26 -5.19
N GLY A 30 12.05 12.05 -4.89
CA GLY A 30 11.59 11.23 -3.78
C GLY A 30 12.50 11.28 -2.56
N PHE A 31 11.98 10.86 -1.42
CA PHE A 31 12.70 10.74 -0.17
C PHE A 31 12.26 9.49 0.59
N GLY A 32 13.22 8.63 0.92
CA GLY A 32 12.98 7.41 1.69
C GLY A 32 13.07 7.65 3.19
N ILE A 33 12.20 7.00 3.94
CA ILE A 33 12.24 6.95 5.41
C ILE A 33 12.17 5.50 5.84
N ASP A 34 13.11 5.05 6.67
CA ASP A 34 13.08 3.70 7.24
C ASP A 34 13.55 3.73 8.69
N ILE A 35 13.05 2.81 9.50
CA ILE A 35 13.48 2.67 10.90
C ILE A 35 14.86 2.01 11.04
N SER A 36 15.31 1.29 10.01
CA SER A 36 16.57 0.56 9.94
C SER A 36 17.66 1.44 9.31
N ASP A 37 18.78 1.58 10.01
CA ASP A 37 19.97 2.25 9.46
C ASP A 37 20.52 1.51 8.23
N ASP A 38 20.53 0.17 8.24
CA ASP A 38 21.00 -0.65 7.11
C ASP A 38 20.15 -0.41 5.85
N ALA A 39 18.82 -0.25 6.02
CA ALA A 39 17.91 0.06 4.92
C ALA A 39 18.19 1.45 4.33
N VAL A 40 18.39 2.45 5.20
CA VAL A 40 18.74 3.82 4.79
C VAL A 40 20.07 3.84 4.03
N ASP A 41 21.06 3.13 4.52
CA ASP A 41 22.38 3.05 3.86
C ASP A 41 22.28 2.32 2.51
N ALA A 42 21.48 1.27 2.40
CA ALA A 42 21.21 0.59 1.13
C ALA A 42 20.52 1.52 0.10
N CYS A 43 19.59 2.37 0.54
CA CYS A 43 18.97 3.39 -0.32
C CYS A 43 20.01 4.41 -0.80
N ARG A 44 20.82 4.94 0.12
CA ARG A 44 21.86 5.92 -0.19
C ARG A 44 22.92 5.37 -1.14
N ALA A 45 23.30 4.11 -0.98
CA ALA A 45 24.23 3.42 -1.87
C ALA A 45 23.73 3.35 -3.33
N LYS A 46 22.43 3.42 -3.55
CA LYS A 46 21.80 3.53 -4.88
C LYS A 46 21.61 4.98 -5.36
N GLY A 47 22.08 5.97 -4.62
CA GLY A 47 21.89 7.38 -4.94
C GLY A 47 20.50 7.93 -4.59
N LEU A 48 19.70 7.19 -3.83
CA LEU A 48 18.39 7.64 -3.35
C LEU A 48 18.56 8.47 -2.07
N ALA A 49 17.82 9.58 -1.97
CA ALA A 49 17.78 10.36 -0.74
C ALA A 49 16.96 9.60 0.32
N ALA A 50 17.56 9.34 1.47
CA ALA A 50 16.86 8.64 2.56
C ALA A 50 17.41 9.07 3.93
N GLU A 51 16.56 8.94 4.97
CA GLU A 51 16.97 9.13 6.37
C GLU A 51 16.27 8.13 7.28
N ARG A 52 16.86 7.94 8.47
CA ARG A 52 16.24 7.15 9.51
C ARG A 52 15.02 7.88 10.08
N GLY A 53 13.90 7.18 10.19
CA GLY A 53 12.69 7.72 10.79
C GLY A 53 11.65 6.65 11.07
N ASP A 54 10.71 6.99 11.93
CA ASP A 54 9.62 6.12 12.35
C ASP A 54 8.31 6.69 11.82
N LEU A 55 7.59 5.93 10.99
CA LEU A 55 6.28 6.30 10.47
C LEU A 55 5.29 6.69 11.57
N LEU A 56 5.34 6.01 12.71
CA LEU A 56 4.42 6.25 13.82
C LEU A 56 4.69 7.59 14.54
N LYS A 57 5.92 8.12 14.40
CA LYS A 57 6.35 9.40 15.00
C LYS A 57 6.46 10.53 13.98
N PHE A 58 6.05 10.29 12.74
CA PHE A 58 6.17 11.29 11.69
C PHE A 58 5.05 12.33 11.80
N GLU A 59 5.40 13.58 12.15
CA GLU A 59 4.46 14.66 12.44
C GLU A 59 4.38 15.73 11.35
N GLN A 60 5.29 15.70 10.37
CA GLN A 60 5.32 16.71 9.31
C GLN A 60 4.06 16.62 8.43
N ARG A 61 3.57 17.79 8.00
CA ARG A 61 2.32 17.89 7.26
C ARG A 61 2.54 18.52 5.88
N SER A 62 1.87 17.96 4.88
CA SER A 62 1.86 18.52 3.52
C SER A 62 3.26 18.78 2.94
N VAL A 63 4.20 17.89 3.24
CA VAL A 63 5.63 18.03 2.84
C VAL A 63 5.94 17.37 1.49
N ALA A 64 5.08 16.47 1.01
CA ALA A 64 5.24 15.82 -0.30
C ALA A 64 3.92 15.84 -1.08
N VAL A 65 3.97 15.68 -2.40
CA VAL A 65 2.77 15.52 -3.23
C VAL A 65 2.06 14.23 -2.86
N ALA A 66 2.79 13.12 -2.76
CA ALA A 66 2.27 11.82 -2.39
C ALA A 66 3.13 11.15 -1.30
N THR A 67 2.53 10.18 -0.60
CA THR A 67 3.26 9.28 0.29
C THR A 67 2.99 7.84 -0.07
N PHE A 68 3.99 6.99 0.12
CA PHE A 68 3.93 5.57 -0.18
C PHE A 68 4.34 4.75 1.03
N ALA A 69 3.75 3.56 1.18
CA ALA A 69 4.19 2.50 2.08
C ALA A 69 3.90 1.15 1.41
N ILE A 70 4.94 0.47 0.98
CA ILE A 70 4.85 -0.82 0.29
C ILE A 70 5.45 -1.90 1.18
N ASP A 71 4.61 -2.87 1.55
CA ASP A 71 4.95 -3.96 2.47
C ASP A 71 5.42 -3.51 3.87
N VAL A 72 4.85 -2.41 4.37
CA VAL A 72 5.19 -1.81 5.67
C VAL A 72 4.07 -1.95 6.69
N VAL A 73 2.83 -1.59 6.31
CA VAL A 73 1.73 -1.45 7.27
C VAL A 73 1.37 -2.76 7.97
N GLN A 74 1.64 -3.91 7.36
CA GLN A 74 1.46 -5.22 7.98
C GLN A 74 2.51 -5.53 9.06
N GLU A 75 3.62 -4.79 9.10
CA GLU A 75 4.65 -4.92 10.14
C GLU A 75 4.34 -4.09 11.39
N LEU A 76 3.34 -3.20 11.32
CA LEU A 76 2.95 -2.35 12.45
C LEU A 76 2.25 -3.16 13.55
N PRO A 77 2.51 -2.83 14.85
CA PRO A 77 2.01 -3.60 15.98
C PRO A 77 0.51 -3.37 16.22
N GLY A 78 -0.33 -4.03 15.42
CA GLY A 78 -1.78 -4.03 15.58
C GLY A 78 -2.49 -2.81 14.97
N ARG A 79 -3.81 -2.81 15.15
CA ARG A 79 -4.74 -1.86 14.51
C ARG A 79 -4.46 -0.39 14.85
N THR A 80 -4.18 -0.09 16.10
CA THR A 80 -3.94 1.30 16.53
C THR A 80 -2.72 1.90 15.83
N ALA A 81 -1.62 1.14 15.75
CA ALA A 81 -0.42 1.58 15.04
C ALA A 81 -0.66 1.68 13.53
N PHE A 82 -1.42 0.76 12.94
CA PHE A 82 -1.84 0.82 11.55
C PHE A 82 -2.62 2.12 11.26
N GLU A 83 -3.65 2.45 12.06
CA GLU A 83 -4.44 3.67 11.89
C GLU A 83 -3.60 4.94 12.09
N GLN A 84 -2.69 4.93 13.07
CA GLN A 84 -1.75 6.03 13.30
C GLN A 84 -0.81 6.23 12.11
N GLY A 85 -0.23 5.14 11.58
CA GLY A 85 0.63 5.18 10.40
C GLY A 85 -0.08 5.74 9.17
N LEU A 86 -1.30 5.27 8.88
CA LEU A 86 -2.14 5.81 7.80
C LEU A 86 -2.41 7.31 7.99
N ALA A 87 -2.79 7.72 9.19
CA ALA A 87 -3.07 9.12 9.48
C ALA A 87 -1.83 10.01 9.27
N ASN A 88 -0.64 9.55 9.67
CA ASN A 88 0.61 10.28 9.47
C ASN A 88 0.97 10.39 7.98
N MET A 89 0.83 9.30 7.21
CA MET A 89 1.01 9.31 5.76
C MET A 89 0.10 10.32 5.08
N ILE A 90 -1.21 10.28 5.39
CA ILE A 90 -2.19 11.18 4.80
C ILE A 90 -1.90 12.64 5.17
N ARG A 91 -1.51 12.93 6.42
CA ARG A 91 -1.14 14.29 6.83
C ARG A 91 0.11 14.80 6.12
N ALA A 92 1.08 13.93 5.88
CA ALA A 92 2.32 14.27 5.18
C ALA A 92 2.10 14.54 3.68
N ALA A 93 1.12 13.89 3.06
CA ALA A 93 0.77 14.07 1.66
C ALA A 93 -0.04 15.35 1.41
N ARG A 94 0.21 16.02 0.27
CA ARG A 94 -0.67 17.08 -0.23
C ARG A 94 -1.84 16.53 -1.04
N ASN A 95 -1.63 15.48 -1.83
CA ASN A 95 -2.62 14.95 -2.76
C ASN A 95 -3.16 13.59 -2.34
N PHE A 96 -2.31 12.58 -2.17
CA PHE A 96 -2.76 11.23 -1.79
C PHE A 96 -1.69 10.45 -1.03
N ALA A 97 -2.15 9.46 -0.28
CA ALA A 97 -1.32 8.42 0.31
C ALA A 97 -1.65 7.08 -0.38
N MET A 98 -0.63 6.31 -0.74
CA MET A 98 -0.77 4.98 -1.31
C MET A 98 -0.12 3.95 -0.41
N VAL A 99 -0.87 2.90 -0.12
CA VAL A 99 -0.40 1.72 0.59
C VAL A 99 -0.52 0.51 -0.32
N GLN A 100 0.47 -0.37 -0.28
CA GLN A 100 0.37 -1.69 -0.91
C GLN A 100 0.95 -2.74 0.03
N HIS A 101 0.25 -3.85 0.16
CA HIS A 101 0.70 -5.00 0.93
C HIS A 101 0.06 -6.28 0.41
N SER A 102 0.45 -7.41 0.97
CA SER A 102 -0.14 -8.70 0.65
C SER A 102 -1.65 -8.72 0.88
N TYR A 103 -2.37 -9.46 0.06
CA TYR A 103 -3.84 -9.56 0.18
C TYR A 103 -4.21 -10.44 1.38
N PHE A 104 -4.88 -9.86 2.36
CA PHE A 104 -5.27 -10.53 3.62
C PHE A 104 -6.78 -10.76 3.75
N ASP A 105 -7.58 -10.24 2.83
CA ASP A 105 -9.02 -10.49 2.85
C ASP A 105 -9.28 -11.99 2.64
N ALA A 106 -10.20 -12.54 3.42
CA ALA A 106 -10.59 -13.93 3.29
C ALA A 106 -11.25 -14.14 1.92
N ASP A 107 -10.60 -14.89 1.06
CA ASP A 107 -11.23 -15.42 -0.15
C ASP A 107 -11.68 -16.85 0.14
N PRO A 108 -13.02 -17.12 0.18
CA PRO A 108 -13.52 -18.47 0.39
C PRO A 108 -12.97 -19.48 -0.63
N ARG A 109 -12.60 -19.03 -1.83
CA ARG A 109 -12.01 -19.88 -2.88
C ARG A 109 -10.58 -20.30 -2.52
N LEU A 110 -9.78 -19.43 -1.90
CA LEU A 110 -8.44 -19.79 -1.41
C LEU A 110 -8.53 -20.84 -0.29
N ALA A 111 -9.49 -20.70 0.61
CA ALA A 111 -9.73 -21.67 1.67
C ALA A 111 -10.17 -23.04 1.12
N LEU A 112 -11.03 -23.07 0.10
CA LEU A 112 -11.47 -24.29 -0.56
C LEU A 112 -10.33 -24.99 -1.33
N GLN A 113 -9.30 -24.25 -1.77
CA GLN A 113 -8.16 -24.77 -2.50
C GLN A 113 -6.98 -25.16 -1.58
N GLY A 114 -7.16 -25.14 -0.25
CA GLY A 114 -6.11 -25.44 0.71
C GLY A 114 -4.95 -24.43 0.71
N GLN A 115 -5.08 -23.35 -0.04
CA GLN A 115 -4.10 -22.28 -0.05
C GLN A 115 -4.39 -21.34 1.14
N GLN A 116 -3.76 -21.63 2.27
CA GLN A 116 -3.74 -20.67 3.37
C GLN A 116 -2.79 -19.55 2.98
N VAL A 117 -3.32 -18.35 2.85
CA VAL A 117 -2.57 -17.09 2.66
C VAL A 117 -1.49 -16.93 3.74
N GLU A 118 -1.59 -17.64 4.85
CA GLU A 118 -0.70 -17.58 6.00
C GLU A 118 0.70 -18.16 5.78
N ALA A 119 0.88 -19.07 4.82
CA ALA A 119 2.12 -19.85 4.73
C ALA A 119 3.35 -19.07 4.21
N ASN A 120 3.15 -17.92 3.55
CA ASN A 120 4.22 -17.18 2.87
C ASN A 120 4.58 -15.83 3.51
N PHE A 121 3.92 -15.44 4.59
CA PHE A 121 4.24 -14.18 5.26
C PHE A 121 5.28 -14.45 6.35
N GLY A 122 6.50 -14.01 6.11
CA GLY A 122 7.59 -14.14 7.07
C GLY A 122 7.22 -13.56 8.45
N LYS A 123 8.06 -13.80 9.44
CA LYS A 123 7.87 -13.46 10.87
C LYS A 123 7.54 -11.98 11.19
N LYS A 124 7.53 -11.10 10.19
CA LYS A 124 7.33 -9.66 10.38
C LYS A 124 5.87 -9.20 10.34
N VAL A 125 4.93 -10.02 9.86
CA VAL A 125 3.53 -9.63 9.80
C VAL A 125 2.93 -9.64 11.21
N GLN A 126 2.62 -8.47 11.75
CA GLN A 126 2.02 -8.27 13.07
C GLN A 126 0.54 -7.88 12.99
N TYR A 127 0.12 -7.30 11.89
CA TYR A 127 -1.27 -6.94 11.59
C TYR A 127 -1.61 -7.29 10.15
N LYS A 128 -2.82 -7.76 9.91
CA LYS A 128 -3.32 -8.16 8.57
C LYS A 128 -4.45 -7.22 8.17
N PRO A 129 -4.15 -6.03 7.63
CA PRO A 129 -5.20 -5.09 7.24
C PRO A 129 -5.97 -5.62 6.03
N THR A 130 -7.29 -5.54 6.13
CA THR A 130 -8.25 -5.93 5.08
C THR A 130 -8.83 -4.71 4.39
N ALA A 131 -9.50 -4.89 3.24
CA ALA A 131 -10.23 -3.83 2.58
C ALA A 131 -11.25 -3.14 3.53
N ALA A 132 -11.93 -3.94 4.37
CA ALA A 132 -12.87 -3.42 5.36
C ALA A 132 -12.21 -2.50 6.40
N ASP A 133 -10.96 -2.77 6.82
CA ASP A 133 -10.24 -1.91 7.76
C ASP A 133 -9.96 -0.53 7.16
N TYR A 134 -9.58 -0.46 5.90
CA TYR A 134 -9.36 0.80 5.18
C TYR A 134 -10.64 1.60 4.98
N ILE A 135 -11.75 0.95 4.63
CA ILE A 135 -13.06 1.59 4.50
C ILE A 135 -13.49 2.16 5.84
N ALA A 136 -13.41 1.37 6.91
CA ALA A 136 -13.76 1.81 8.26
C ALA A 136 -12.86 2.94 8.76
N PHE A 137 -11.57 2.91 8.44
CA PHE A 137 -10.65 4.01 8.74
C PHE A 137 -11.05 5.29 8.00
N ALA A 138 -11.30 5.21 6.68
CA ALA A 138 -11.68 6.35 5.88
C ALA A 138 -12.99 6.99 6.38
N GLN A 139 -14.00 6.17 6.70
CA GLN A 139 -15.28 6.65 7.24
C GLN A 139 -15.12 7.39 8.57
N ARG A 140 -14.28 6.86 9.49
CA ARG A 140 -14.06 7.51 10.80
C ARG A 140 -13.26 8.80 10.71
N HIS A 141 -12.37 8.93 9.74
CA HIS A 141 -11.40 10.01 9.64
C HIS A 141 -11.63 10.96 8.46
N LEU A 142 -12.77 10.82 7.77
CA LEU A 142 -13.10 11.56 6.56
C LEU A 142 -12.81 13.05 6.67
N ASP A 143 -13.41 13.71 7.67
CA ASP A 143 -13.28 15.15 7.89
C ASP A 143 -11.96 15.52 8.57
N ALA A 144 -11.55 14.75 9.59
CA ALA A 144 -10.34 15.05 10.37
C ALA A 144 -9.05 14.99 9.53
N LEU A 145 -9.01 14.12 8.52
CA LEU A 145 -7.90 14.00 7.56
C LEU A 145 -8.19 14.70 6.23
N ASN A 146 -9.39 15.25 6.09
CA ASN A 146 -9.83 15.92 4.87
C ASN A 146 -9.69 15.04 3.63
N LEU A 147 -10.26 13.84 3.72
CA LEU A 147 -10.25 12.89 2.61
C LEU A 147 -11.26 13.28 1.54
N SER A 148 -10.85 13.17 0.29
CA SER A 148 -11.69 13.37 -0.89
C SER A 148 -12.13 12.05 -1.53
N GLY A 149 -11.46 10.95 -1.20
CA GLY A 149 -11.81 9.65 -1.75
C GLY A 149 -10.90 8.52 -1.28
N ILE A 150 -11.31 7.30 -1.56
CA ILE A 150 -10.56 6.08 -1.35
C ILE A 150 -10.75 5.15 -2.56
N GLY A 151 -9.66 4.59 -3.05
CA GLY A 151 -9.65 3.53 -4.06
C GLY A 151 -8.94 2.29 -3.52
N ILE A 152 -9.54 1.12 -3.69
CA ILE A 152 -8.99 -0.17 -3.28
C ILE A 152 -8.90 -1.09 -4.49
N PHE A 153 -7.72 -1.64 -4.75
CA PHE A 153 -7.41 -2.43 -5.93
C PHE A 153 -6.75 -3.74 -5.55
N GLY A 154 -7.16 -4.82 -6.19
CA GLY A 154 -6.41 -6.07 -6.21
C GLY A 154 -5.30 -5.98 -7.27
N VAL A 155 -4.06 -6.24 -6.89
CA VAL A 155 -2.88 -6.11 -7.75
C VAL A 155 -2.14 -7.44 -7.82
N GLY A 156 -1.62 -7.73 -9.03
CA GLY A 156 -0.97 -9.01 -9.29
C GLY A 156 -1.99 -10.15 -9.32
N ARG A 157 -1.80 -11.09 -10.23
CA ARG A 157 -2.65 -12.28 -10.35
C ARG A 157 -1.82 -13.50 -9.96
N ALA A 158 -2.35 -14.35 -9.11
CA ALA A 158 -1.93 -15.73 -9.04
C ALA A 158 -2.96 -16.55 -9.81
N GLU A 159 -2.55 -17.22 -10.86
CA GLU A 159 -3.37 -18.27 -11.46
C GLU A 159 -3.43 -19.41 -10.45
N VAL A 160 -4.59 -19.69 -9.95
CA VAL A 160 -4.84 -20.85 -9.09
C VAL A 160 -5.62 -21.82 -9.94
N GLY A 161 -4.91 -22.78 -10.50
CA GLY A 161 -5.57 -23.92 -11.16
C GLY A 161 -6.35 -24.76 -10.14
N PRO A 162 -7.44 -25.47 -10.54
CA PRO A 162 -8.07 -26.43 -9.68
C PRO A 162 -7.03 -27.47 -9.25
N MET A 163 -6.98 -27.74 -7.95
CA MET A 163 -6.27 -28.91 -7.46
C MET A 163 -7.11 -30.15 -7.80
N ALA A 164 -6.54 -31.08 -8.55
CA ALA A 164 -7.11 -32.39 -8.66
C ALA A 164 -7.15 -33.05 -7.26
N LEU A 165 -8.12 -33.93 -7.02
CA LEU A 165 -8.30 -34.66 -5.75
C LEU A 165 -7.05 -35.49 -5.36
N ASP A 166 -6.12 -35.71 -6.27
CA ASP A 166 -4.83 -36.40 -6.08
C ASP A 166 -3.67 -35.44 -5.74
N GLY A 167 -3.93 -34.13 -5.61
CA GLY A 167 -2.89 -33.14 -5.33
C GLY A 167 -2.08 -32.67 -6.54
N THR A 168 -2.44 -33.08 -7.76
CA THR A 168 -1.79 -32.59 -8.98
C THR A 168 -2.51 -31.36 -9.54
N HIS A 169 -1.75 -30.40 -10.08
CA HIS A 169 -2.30 -29.28 -10.81
C HIS A 169 -2.72 -29.71 -12.21
N GLN A 170 -4.02 -29.68 -12.49
CA GLN A 170 -4.52 -29.77 -13.87
C GLN A 170 -4.61 -28.36 -14.45
N GLY A 171 -4.05 -28.14 -15.64
CA GLY A 171 -4.24 -26.90 -16.38
C GLY A 171 -5.74 -26.67 -16.63
N LEU A 172 -6.20 -25.47 -16.25
CA LEU A 172 -7.58 -25.06 -16.54
C LEU A 172 -7.65 -24.52 -17.96
N ASP A 173 -8.81 -24.71 -18.58
CA ASP A 173 -9.26 -23.84 -19.65
C ASP A 173 -9.32 -22.40 -19.16
N GLU A 174 -8.88 -21.45 -19.99
CA GLU A 174 -8.61 -20.04 -19.61
C GLU A 174 -9.79 -19.30 -18.97
N ASP A 175 -11.03 -19.83 -19.07
CA ASP A 175 -12.25 -19.20 -18.57
C ASP A 175 -12.68 -19.61 -17.14
N GLU A 176 -12.11 -20.66 -16.54
CA GLU A 176 -12.54 -21.17 -15.24
C GLU A 176 -11.55 -20.94 -14.07
N GLY A 177 -10.40 -20.33 -14.33
CA GLY A 177 -9.38 -20.06 -13.33
C GLY A 177 -9.81 -18.98 -12.32
N ALA A 178 -9.89 -19.32 -11.04
CA ALA A 178 -10.06 -18.31 -9.99
C ALA A 178 -8.84 -17.40 -9.94
N THR A 179 -9.01 -16.15 -10.36
CA THR A 179 -7.95 -15.14 -10.23
C THR A 179 -7.86 -14.69 -8.78
N VAL A 180 -6.74 -14.92 -8.15
CA VAL A 180 -6.45 -14.46 -6.80
C VAL A 180 -5.51 -13.26 -6.85
N HIS A 181 -5.85 -12.19 -6.15
CA HIS A 181 -4.97 -11.04 -6.02
C HIS A 181 -3.85 -11.35 -5.01
N ARG A 182 -2.60 -11.05 -5.40
CA ARG A 182 -1.44 -11.23 -4.50
C ARG A 182 -1.28 -10.08 -3.52
N SER A 183 -1.70 -8.89 -3.92
CA SER A 183 -1.53 -7.67 -3.12
C SER A 183 -2.79 -6.83 -3.16
N LEU A 184 -3.02 -6.10 -2.07
CA LEU A 184 -4.00 -5.04 -1.96
C LEU A 184 -3.28 -3.71 -2.10
N ARG A 185 -3.78 -2.83 -2.97
CA ARG A 185 -3.33 -1.45 -3.09
C ARG A 185 -4.46 -0.53 -2.69
N VAL A 186 -4.17 0.40 -1.81
CA VAL A 186 -5.13 1.39 -1.32
C VAL A 186 -4.61 2.79 -1.57
N ILE A 187 -5.44 3.65 -2.13
CA ILE A 187 -5.15 5.06 -2.40
C ILE A 187 -6.15 5.90 -1.62
N LEU A 188 -5.64 6.78 -0.77
CA LEU A 188 -6.40 7.69 0.07
C LEU A 188 -6.12 9.12 -0.39
N GLY A 189 -7.09 9.74 -1.05
CA GLY A 189 -6.99 11.09 -1.61
C GLY A 189 -7.30 12.19 -0.60
N ARG A 190 -6.68 13.36 -0.78
CA ARG A 190 -6.86 14.56 0.07
C ARG A 190 -7.35 15.76 -0.75
N LYS A 191 -8.31 16.48 -0.20
CA LYS A 191 -8.77 17.85 -0.57
C LYS A 191 -9.24 18.08 -2.01
N ASP A 192 -8.59 17.52 -2.99
CA ASP A 192 -8.83 17.82 -4.40
C ASP A 192 -9.18 16.52 -5.12
N VAL A 193 -10.46 16.37 -5.44
CA VAL A 193 -10.98 15.16 -6.12
C VAL A 193 -10.30 14.95 -7.46
N ALA A 194 -10.00 16.01 -8.23
CA ALA A 194 -9.33 15.88 -9.52
C ALA A 194 -7.90 15.33 -9.36
N ARG A 195 -7.18 15.79 -8.33
CA ARG A 195 -5.84 15.27 -8.01
C ARG A 195 -5.87 13.84 -7.47
N PHE A 196 -6.91 13.49 -6.71
CA PHE A 196 -7.12 12.11 -6.30
C PHE A 196 -7.36 11.20 -7.51
N ARG A 197 -8.22 11.62 -8.46
CA ARG A 197 -8.46 10.87 -9.70
C ARG A 197 -7.19 10.68 -10.51
N ALA A 198 -6.39 11.72 -10.70
CA ALA A 198 -5.11 11.63 -11.41
C ALA A 198 -4.14 10.66 -10.70
N GLY A 199 -4.08 10.70 -9.37
CA GLY A 199 -3.30 9.75 -8.57
C GLY A 199 -3.83 8.31 -8.70
N LEU A 200 -5.16 8.15 -8.73
CA LEU A 200 -5.82 6.86 -8.91
C LEU A 200 -5.49 6.25 -10.29
N GLU A 201 -5.63 7.02 -11.35
CA GLU A 201 -5.32 6.60 -12.72
C GLU A 201 -3.85 6.22 -12.87
N SER A 202 -2.96 7.03 -12.33
CA SER A 202 -1.51 6.80 -12.36
C SER A 202 -1.08 5.57 -11.58
N ALA A 203 -1.72 5.27 -10.44
CA ALA A 203 -1.33 4.20 -9.54
C ALA A 203 -2.15 2.90 -9.71
N SER A 204 -3.28 2.95 -10.43
CA SER A 204 -4.20 1.81 -10.57
C SER A 204 -3.75 0.85 -11.67
N SER A 205 -2.83 -0.05 -11.37
CA SER A 205 -2.44 -1.15 -12.26
C SER A 205 -3.15 -2.47 -11.94
N GLY A 206 -4.28 -2.42 -11.23
CA GLY A 206 -5.02 -3.59 -10.76
C GLY A 206 -6.53 -3.49 -10.99
N ARG A 207 -7.25 -4.56 -10.62
CA ARG A 207 -8.71 -4.56 -10.66
C ARG A 207 -9.25 -3.76 -9.49
N ALA A 208 -10.11 -2.75 -9.76
CA ALA A 208 -10.82 -2.02 -8.73
C ALA A 208 -11.74 -2.96 -7.92
N LEU A 209 -11.57 -2.98 -6.61
CA LEU A 209 -12.42 -3.70 -5.67
C LEU A 209 -13.43 -2.74 -5.03
N PHE A 210 -13.01 -1.49 -4.80
CA PHE A 210 -13.84 -0.44 -4.22
C PHE A 210 -13.28 0.93 -4.62
N VAL A 211 -14.16 1.87 -5.02
CA VAL A 211 -13.80 3.28 -5.23
C VAL A 211 -14.93 4.13 -4.67
N TRP A 212 -14.58 5.11 -3.86
CA TRP A 212 -15.49 6.12 -3.35
C TRP A 212 -14.84 7.50 -3.46
N GLU A 213 -15.60 8.47 -3.89
CA GLU A 213 -15.21 9.88 -3.94
C GLU A 213 -16.24 10.74 -3.23
N ARG A 214 -15.78 11.80 -2.60
CA ARG A 214 -16.65 12.80 -2.01
C ARG A 214 -17.30 13.63 -3.13
N ALA A 215 -18.60 13.80 -3.07
CA ALA A 215 -19.37 14.68 -3.96
C ALA A 215 -19.02 16.16 -3.75
#